data_66b4427d6c553ccec74c507f31f10105
#
_entry.id   66b4427d6c553ccec74c507f31f10105
#
_cell.length_a   1.000
_cell.length_b   1.000
_cell.length_c   1.000
_cell.angle_alpha   90.00
_cell.angle_beta   90.00
_cell.angle_gamma   90.00
#
_symmetry.space_group_name_H-M   'P 1'
#
loop_
_entity.id
_entity.type
_entity.pdbx_description
1 polymer ?
#
loop_
_entity_poly.entity_id
_entity_poly.type
_entity_poly.pdbx_seq_one_letter_code
_entity_poly.pdbx_strand_id
1 'polypeptide(L)'
;VELLYIDENSNARFKALPGDEVVIVYDNTLEENILYAIRYFEEDIPGEDKTKTTINVYTSNSIQTYKLEDNEITFIDEVAHYFNDVPVSVYVNNDELYGDFEKIKGLADAYDLVTSDTANDFEYFSNALLVVSGVLVEDEEAGLDFKNNRILNFAGSEGKAEYLLKNINDSALENYKNRLVED
;
A
#
# COMPACT_ATOMS: atom_id res chain seq x y z
N VAL A 1 8.62 14.32 10.35
CA VAL A 1 8.44 15.49 11.21
C VAL A 1 8.69 15.09 12.65
N GLU A 2 9.43 15.89 13.42
CA GLU A 2 9.63 15.68 14.85
C GLU A 2 8.96 16.79 15.66
N LEU A 3 8.24 16.41 16.71
CA LEU A 3 7.66 17.31 17.70
C LEU A 3 8.50 17.29 18.96
N LEU A 4 8.93 18.46 19.42
CA LEU A 4 9.56 18.67 20.70
C LEU A 4 8.49 18.98 21.77
N TYR A 5 8.53 18.33 22.91
CA TYR A 5 7.59 18.56 24.02
C TYR A 5 8.23 18.38 25.38
N ILE A 6 7.58 18.88 26.42
CA ILE A 6 8.00 18.69 27.81
C ILE A 6 7.06 17.68 28.45
N ASP A 7 7.62 16.62 29.02
CA ASP A 7 6.86 15.59 29.73
C ASP A 7 6.40 16.07 31.13
N GLU A 8 5.56 15.28 31.78
CA GLU A 8 5.03 15.56 33.13
C GLU A 8 6.14 15.73 34.21
N ASN A 9 7.33 15.18 33.95
CA ASN A 9 8.49 15.28 34.82
C ASN A 9 9.42 16.46 34.46
N SER A 10 8.95 17.37 33.60
CA SER A 10 9.71 18.52 33.09
C SER A 10 10.96 18.16 32.27
N ASN A 11 10.99 16.97 31.65
CA ASN A 11 12.06 16.61 30.75
C ASN A 11 11.67 16.97 29.31
N ALA A 12 12.62 17.52 28.57
CA ALA A 12 12.47 17.71 27.13
C ALA A 12 12.48 16.35 26.42
N ARG A 13 11.48 16.11 25.60
CA ARG A 13 11.29 14.90 24.80
C ARG A 13 11.01 15.29 23.34
N PHE A 14 11.27 14.35 22.46
CA PHE A 14 10.87 14.47 21.07
C PHE A 14 10.13 13.22 20.63
N LYS A 15 9.23 13.40 19.69
CA LYS A 15 8.43 12.31 19.09
C LYS A 15 8.37 12.50 17.59
N ALA A 16 8.71 11.45 16.84
CA ALA A 16 8.45 11.41 15.41
C ALA A 16 6.94 11.35 15.16
N LEU A 17 6.46 12.22 14.30
CA LEU A 17 5.07 12.26 13.85
C LEU A 17 5.00 11.79 12.40
N PRO A 18 3.93 11.05 12.02
CA PRO A 18 3.64 10.74 10.63
C PRO A 18 3.51 12.02 9.79
N GLY A 19 4.05 12.01 8.58
CA GLY A 19 4.03 13.19 7.71
C GLY A 19 2.63 13.56 7.21
N ASP A 20 1.75 12.59 7.13
CA ASP A 20 0.35 12.72 6.72
C ASP A 20 -0.56 13.33 7.81
N GLU A 21 -0.10 13.33 9.07
CA GLU A 21 -0.83 13.96 10.18
C GLU A 21 -0.47 15.44 10.36
N VAL A 22 0.58 15.96 9.71
CA VAL A 22 1.14 17.28 10.03
C VAL A 22 1.20 18.19 8.80
N VAL A 23 0.64 19.38 8.93
CA VAL A 23 0.75 20.46 7.95
C VAL A 23 1.60 21.58 8.54
N ILE A 24 2.64 21.99 7.82
CA ILE A 24 3.53 23.09 8.22
C ILE A 24 3.15 24.32 7.41
N VAL A 25 3.02 25.44 8.10
CA VAL A 25 2.76 26.73 7.47
C VAL A 25 3.98 27.64 7.65
N TYR A 26 4.54 28.06 6.54
CA TYR A 26 5.71 28.93 6.46
C TYR A 26 5.31 30.38 6.26
N ASP A 27 6.20 31.29 6.60
CA ASP A 27 6.06 32.70 6.23
C ASP A 27 6.36 32.88 4.72
N ASN A 28 6.06 34.10 4.21
CA ASN A 28 6.32 34.43 2.81
C ASN A 28 7.72 35.09 2.59
N THR A 29 8.64 34.91 3.54
CA THR A 29 9.99 35.41 3.42
C THR A 29 10.88 34.43 2.65
N LEU A 30 12.07 34.88 2.23
CA LEU A 30 13.06 34.00 1.59
C LEU A 30 13.64 32.95 2.56
N GLU A 31 13.48 33.14 3.86
CA GLU A 31 13.98 32.25 4.89
C GLU A 31 12.99 31.12 5.20
N GLU A 32 11.71 31.27 4.76
CA GLU A 32 10.66 30.27 4.94
C GLU A 32 10.57 29.78 6.39
N ASN A 33 10.49 30.74 7.34
CA ASN A 33 10.37 30.40 8.75
C ASN A 33 9.01 29.75 9.04
N ILE A 34 8.98 28.79 9.93
CA ILE A 34 7.74 28.12 10.35
C ILE A 34 6.92 29.09 11.20
N LEU A 35 5.72 29.45 10.73
CA LEU A 35 4.78 30.27 11.48
C LEU A 35 4.02 29.45 12.52
N TYR A 36 3.50 28.29 12.10
CA TYR A 36 2.83 27.32 12.93
C TYR A 36 2.78 25.96 12.26
N ALA A 37 2.60 24.90 13.06
CA ALA A 37 2.36 23.57 12.60
C ALA A 37 0.97 23.10 13.07
N ILE A 38 0.24 22.42 12.20
CA ILE A 38 -1.07 21.85 12.48
C ILE A 38 -0.94 20.35 12.43
N ARG A 39 -1.27 19.67 13.52
CA ARG A 39 -1.39 18.22 13.55
C ARG A 39 -2.86 17.85 13.69
N TYR A 40 -3.34 16.97 12.82
CA TYR A 40 -4.65 16.35 12.95
C TYR A 40 -4.50 14.83 13.08
N PHE A 41 -5.24 14.23 13.95
CA PHE A 41 -5.20 12.79 14.17
C PHE A 41 -6.53 12.28 14.73
N GLU A 42 -6.82 11.03 14.45
CA GLU A 42 -8.01 10.36 14.92
C GLU A 42 -7.68 9.49 16.12
N GLU A 43 -8.55 9.55 17.11
CA GLU A 43 -8.48 8.74 18.32
C GLU A 43 -9.75 7.89 18.43
N ASP A 44 -9.59 6.59 18.65
CA ASP A 44 -10.71 5.71 18.95
C ASP A 44 -11.26 6.04 20.34
N ILE A 45 -12.59 6.18 20.45
CA ILE A 45 -13.23 6.36 21.74
C ILE A 45 -13.41 4.97 22.38
N PRO A 46 -12.79 4.69 23.52
CA PRO A 46 -12.92 3.40 24.17
C PRO A 46 -14.38 3.04 24.47
N GLY A 47 -14.88 1.96 23.87
CA GLY A 47 -16.23 1.44 24.07
C GLY A 47 -17.29 2.00 23.11
N GLU A 48 -16.92 2.81 22.15
CA GLU A 48 -17.79 3.27 21.07
C GLU A 48 -17.16 2.94 19.70
N ASP A 49 -18.00 2.64 18.70
CA ASP A 49 -17.58 2.51 17.29
C ASP A 49 -17.47 3.90 16.61
N LYS A 50 -16.82 4.85 17.29
CA LYS A 50 -16.63 6.22 16.80
C LYS A 50 -15.21 6.67 17.01
N THR A 51 -14.70 7.40 16.04
CA THR A 51 -13.45 8.13 16.11
C THR A 51 -13.67 9.59 16.46
N LYS A 52 -12.76 10.17 17.20
CA LYS A 52 -12.70 11.60 17.50
C LYS A 52 -11.50 12.19 16.79
N THR A 53 -11.73 13.19 15.95
CA THR A 53 -10.64 13.93 15.32
C THR A 53 -10.20 15.08 16.20
N THR A 54 -8.94 15.07 16.60
CA THR A 54 -8.30 16.12 17.37
C THR A 54 -7.32 16.89 16.49
N ILE A 55 -7.35 18.23 16.60
CA ILE A 55 -6.47 19.12 15.86
C ILE A 55 -5.66 19.92 16.87
N ASN A 56 -4.33 19.84 16.78
CA ASN A 56 -3.41 20.64 17.57
C ASN A 56 -2.70 21.65 16.67
N VAL A 57 -2.73 22.92 17.08
CA VAL A 57 -2.02 24.01 16.42
C VAL A 57 -0.86 24.43 17.31
N TYR A 58 0.35 24.22 16.83
CA TYR A 58 1.59 24.58 17.52
C TYR A 58 2.05 25.93 17.01
N THR A 59 2.05 26.94 17.88
CA THR A 59 2.55 28.28 17.64
C THR A 59 3.93 28.45 18.28
N SER A 60 4.53 29.62 18.21
CA SER A 60 5.79 29.93 18.89
C SER A 60 5.69 29.93 20.42
N ASN A 61 4.47 30.07 21.00
CA ASN A 61 4.27 30.28 22.43
C ASN A 61 3.29 29.30 23.07
N SER A 62 2.39 28.68 22.27
CA SER A 62 1.30 27.85 22.79
C SER A 62 0.95 26.70 21.88
N ILE A 63 0.27 25.72 22.44
CA ILE A 63 -0.40 24.63 21.75
C ILE A 63 -1.90 24.83 21.95
N GLN A 64 -2.62 25.03 20.84
CA GLN A 64 -4.06 25.16 20.84
C GLN A 64 -4.69 23.84 20.39
N THR A 65 -5.64 23.34 21.15
CA THR A 65 -6.33 22.06 20.87
C THR A 65 -7.76 22.34 20.43
N TYR A 66 -8.14 21.73 19.32
CA TYR A 66 -9.45 21.78 18.75
C TYR A 66 -10.00 20.37 18.53
N LYS A 67 -11.32 20.25 18.48
CA LYS A 67 -12.05 19.04 18.14
C LYS A 67 -12.83 19.28 16.85
N LEU A 68 -12.78 18.30 15.95
CA LEU A 68 -13.61 18.30 14.75
C LEU A 68 -14.75 17.29 14.95
N GLU A 69 -15.99 17.77 14.96
CA GLU A 69 -17.21 16.95 14.98
C GLU A 69 -18.22 17.54 13.99
N ASP A 70 -18.89 16.67 13.24
CA ASP A 70 -19.96 17.07 12.28
C ASP A 70 -19.54 18.22 11.34
N ASN A 71 -18.27 18.27 10.96
CA ASN A 71 -17.65 19.32 10.13
C ASN A 71 -17.56 20.69 10.81
N GLU A 72 -17.72 20.75 12.15
CA GLU A 72 -17.50 21.94 12.95
C GLU A 72 -16.23 21.81 13.79
N ILE A 73 -15.40 22.86 13.77
CA ILE A 73 -14.18 22.95 14.58
C ILE A 73 -14.48 23.71 15.86
N THR A 74 -14.34 23.02 16.99
CA THR A 74 -14.57 23.59 18.31
C THR A 74 -13.26 23.72 19.07
N PHE A 75 -12.95 24.91 19.60
CA PHE A 75 -11.82 25.14 20.47
C PHE A 75 -12.03 24.41 21.81
N ILE A 76 -10.98 23.72 22.30
CA ILE A 76 -11.03 22.99 23.56
C ILE A 76 -10.16 23.67 24.61
N ASP A 77 -8.85 23.85 24.30
CA ASP A 77 -7.86 24.30 25.29
C ASP A 77 -6.68 24.97 24.61
N GLU A 78 -5.94 25.78 25.40
CA GLU A 78 -4.67 26.37 25.02
C GLU A 78 -3.66 26.25 26.15
N VAL A 79 -2.53 25.62 25.88
CA VAL A 79 -1.43 25.40 26.83
C VAL A 79 -0.18 26.15 26.35
N ALA A 80 0.35 27.03 27.21
CA ALA A 80 1.59 27.72 26.91
C ALA A 80 2.79 26.76 26.97
N HIS A 81 3.78 26.94 26.08
CA HIS A 81 5.08 26.30 26.12
C HIS A 81 6.21 27.34 26.13
N TYR A 82 7.41 26.91 26.50
CA TYR A 82 8.54 27.84 26.76
C TYR A 82 9.65 27.74 25.72
N PHE A 83 9.37 27.16 24.53
CA PHE A 83 10.39 27.01 23.50
C PHE A 83 10.71 28.30 22.76
N ASN A 84 9.84 29.31 22.79
CA ASN A 84 9.93 30.59 22.05
C ASN A 84 10.04 30.45 20.53
N ASP A 85 9.68 29.28 20.03
CA ASP A 85 9.64 28.94 18.60
C ASP A 85 8.61 27.80 18.41
N VAL A 86 8.22 27.57 17.18
CA VAL A 86 7.33 26.43 16.86
C VAL A 86 8.08 25.13 17.16
N PRO A 87 7.59 24.28 18.09
CA PRO A 87 8.36 23.12 18.56
C PRO A 87 8.30 21.94 17.59
N VAL A 88 8.48 22.20 16.33
CA VAL A 88 8.41 21.18 15.26
C VAL A 88 9.61 21.31 14.34
N SER A 89 10.32 20.21 14.13
CA SER A 89 11.41 20.11 13.16
C SER A 89 10.98 19.28 11.96
N VAL A 90 11.23 19.82 10.76
CA VAL A 90 10.89 19.16 9.51
C VAL A 90 12.15 18.57 8.89
N TYR A 91 12.11 17.27 8.59
CA TYR A 91 13.16 16.57 7.85
C TYR A 91 12.60 16.19 6.49
N VAL A 92 13.11 16.81 5.45
CA VAL A 92 12.68 16.56 4.06
C VAL A 92 13.59 15.50 3.46
N ASN A 93 12.99 14.54 2.80
CA ASN A 93 13.73 13.48 2.12
C ASN A 93 14.38 13.99 0.81
N ASN A 94 13.65 14.85 0.11
CA ASN A 94 14.07 15.49 -1.14
C ASN A 94 13.28 16.79 -1.37
N ASP A 95 13.70 17.59 -2.32
CA ASP A 95 13.07 18.89 -2.63
C ASP A 95 11.63 18.75 -3.15
N GLU A 96 11.30 17.61 -3.77
CA GLU A 96 9.96 17.32 -4.28
C GLU A 96 9.00 16.76 -3.22
N LEU A 97 9.45 16.51 -2.00
CA LEU A 97 8.68 15.89 -0.89
C LEU A 97 8.15 14.48 -1.19
N TYR A 98 8.81 13.75 -2.09
CA TYR A 98 8.43 12.39 -2.41
C TYR A 98 9.02 11.37 -1.43
N GLY A 99 8.27 10.30 -1.18
CA GLY A 99 8.81 9.11 -0.52
C GLY A 99 9.81 8.36 -1.42
N ASP A 100 10.73 7.61 -0.84
CA ASP A 100 11.75 6.84 -1.57
C ASP A 100 11.13 5.87 -2.59
N PHE A 101 9.94 5.36 -2.29
CA PHE A 101 9.24 4.39 -3.14
C PHE A 101 8.29 5.01 -4.17
N GLU A 102 8.06 6.32 -4.16
CA GLU A 102 7.05 6.96 -5.01
C GLU A 102 7.33 6.74 -6.51
N LYS A 103 8.61 6.83 -6.89
CA LYS A 103 9.03 6.65 -8.29
C LYS A 103 8.88 5.22 -8.80
N ILE A 104 9.00 4.23 -7.92
CA ILE A 104 8.93 2.81 -8.29
C ILE A 104 7.56 2.17 -8.00
N LYS A 105 6.64 2.88 -7.34
CA LYS A 105 5.32 2.36 -6.94
C LYS A 105 4.55 1.75 -8.11
N GLY A 106 4.45 2.46 -9.23
CA GLY A 106 3.76 1.95 -10.42
C GLY A 106 4.44 0.71 -11.04
N LEU A 107 5.76 0.59 -10.90
CA LEU A 107 6.49 -0.58 -11.35
C LEU A 107 6.28 -1.77 -10.40
N ALA A 108 6.23 -1.52 -9.09
CA ALA A 108 5.91 -2.54 -8.09
C ALA A 108 4.50 -3.09 -8.28
N ASP A 109 3.50 -2.21 -8.48
CA ASP A 109 2.11 -2.61 -8.76
C ASP A 109 2.01 -3.46 -10.04
N ALA A 110 2.75 -3.10 -11.09
CA ALA A 110 2.80 -3.88 -12.33
C ALA A 110 3.46 -5.25 -12.13
N TYR A 111 4.51 -5.32 -11.32
CA TYR A 111 5.16 -6.59 -10.98
C TYR A 111 4.23 -7.51 -10.18
N ASP A 112 3.52 -6.98 -9.19
CA ASP A 112 2.58 -7.74 -8.37
C ASP A 112 1.42 -8.28 -9.22
N LEU A 113 0.91 -7.48 -10.16
CA LEU A 113 -0.13 -7.92 -11.10
C LEU A 113 0.36 -9.07 -11.96
N VAL A 114 1.52 -8.94 -12.61
CA VAL A 114 2.09 -9.98 -13.49
C VAL A 114 2.41 -11.25 -12.69
N THR A 115 2.90 -11.12 -11.46
CA THR A 115 3.19 -12.25 -10.59
C THR A 115 1.91 -13.00 -10.20
N SER A 116 0.85 -12.26 -9.87
CA SER A 116 -0.46 -12.81 -9.54
C SER A 116 -1.09 -13.55 -10.75
N ASP A 117 -1.03 -12.93 -11.93
CA ASP A 117 -1.53 -13.55 -13.18
C ASP A 117 -0.73 -14.81 -13.53
N THR A 118 0.58 -14.80 -13.33
CA THR A 118 1.44 -15.97 -13.54
C THR A 118 1.07 -17.11 -12.57
N ALA A 119 0.82 -16.78 -11.29
CA ALA A 119 0.39 -17.78 -10.31
C ALA A 119 -0.97 -18.40 -10.69
N ASN A 120 -1.93 -17.59 -11.13
CA ASN A 120 -3.22 -18.04 -11.63
C ASN A 120 -3.08 -18.92 -12.88
N ASP A 121 -2.19 -18.55 -13.81
CA ASP A 121 -1.87 -19.36 -14.98
C ASP A 121 -1.31 -20.72 -14.57
N PHE A 122 -0.40 -20.80 -13.61
CA PHE A 122 0.12 -22.08 -13.09
C PHE A 122 -0.98 -22.94 -12.46
N GLU A 123 -1.88 -22.35 -11.66
CA GLU A 123 -3.03 -23.08 -11.10
C GLU A 123 -3.95 -23.60 -12.21
N TYR A 124 -4.25 -22.77 -13.20
CA TYR A 124 -5.08 -23.18 -14.34
C TYR A 124 -4.42 -24.28 -15.16
N PHE A 125 -3.11 -24.22 -15.40
CA PHE A 125 -2.38 -25.23 -16.17
C PHE A 125 -2.05 -26.51 -15.39
N SER A 126 -2.06 -26.49 -14.08
CA SER A 126 -2.02 -27.74 -13.28
C SER A 126 -3.23 -28.63 -13.60
N ASN A 127 -4.31 -28.02 -14.09
CA ASN A 127 -5.52 -28.67 -14.61
C ASN A 127 -5.61 -28.57 -16.16
N ALA A 128 -4.49 -28.66 -16.85
CA ALA A 128 -4.42 -28.48 -18.29
C ALA A 128 -5.43 -29.37 -19.03
N LEU A 129 -6.15 -28.75 -19.98
CA LEU A 129 -7.12 -29.48 -20.80
C LEU A 129 -6.41 -30.40 -21.78
N LEU A 130 -6.73 -31.68 -21.70
CA LEU A 130 -6.27 -32.63 -22.67
C LEU A 130 -7.19 -32.58 -23.90
N VAL A 131 -6.63 -32.19 -25.02
CA VAL A 131 -7.33 -32.22 -26.33
C VAL A 131 -7.08 -33.56 -26.97
N VAL A 132 -8.16 -34.26 -27.30
CA VAL A 132 -8.11 -35.56 -27.97
C VAL A 132 -8.79 -35.37 -29.33
N SER A 133 -8.11 -35.75 -30.39
CA SER A 133 -8.63 -35.68 -31.77
C SER A 133 -8.49 -37.04 -32.45
N GLY A 134 -9.39 -37.32 -33.41
CA GLY A 134 -9.36 -38.56 -34.19
C GLY A 134 -9.95 -39.79 -33.49
N VAL A 135 -10.68 -39.61 -32.41
CA VAL A 135 -11.38 -40.68 -31.69
C VAL A 135 -12.88 -40.55 -31.92
N LEU A 136 -13.52 -41.55 -32.48
CA LEU A 136 -14.98 -41.65 -32.53
C LEU A 136 -15.44 -42.37 -31.23
N VAL A 137 -16.16 -41.62 -30.41
CA VAL A 137 -16.80 -42.20 -29.23
C VAL A 137 -18.19 -42.70 -29.66
N GLU A 138 -18.31 -44.01 -29.92
CA GLU A 138 -19.58 -44.59 -30.37
C GLU A 138 -20.51 -44.97 -29.19
N ASP A 139 -19.99 -45.03 -27.95
CA ASP A 139 -20.76 -45.39 -26.77
C ASP A 139 -20.73 -44.28 -25.71
N GLU A 140 -21.90 -43.82 -25.27
CA GLU A 140 -22.06 -42.86 -24.17
C GLU A 140 -21.55 -43.41 -22.84
N GLU A 141 -21.41 -44.75 -22.66
CA GLU A 141 -20.88 -45.41 -21.46
C GLU A 141 -19.33 -45.45 -21.46
N ALA A 142 -18.67 -45.27 -22.59
CA ALA A 142 -17.21 -45.14 -22.68
C ALA A 142 -16.75 -43.70 -22.43
N GLY A 143 -17.49 -42.95 -21.63
CA GLY A 143 -17.12 -41.61 -21.24
C GLY A 143 -15.66 -41.58 -20.78
N LEU A 144 -14.86 -40.75 -21.43
CA LEU A 144 -13.46 -40.50 -21.10
C LEU A 144 -13.40 -40.00 -19.65
N ASP A 145 -13.35 -40.95 -18.68
CA ASP A 145 -13.20 -40.63 -17.26
C ASP A 145 -11.74 -40.25 -17.00
N PHE A 146 -11.42 -38.96 -17.29
CA PHE A 146 -10.10 -38.38 -17.07
C PHE A 146 -9.71 -38.32 -15.60
N LYS A 147 -10.66 -38.47 -14.67
CA LYS A 147 -10.39 -38.39 -13.24
C LYS A 147 -9.76 -39.66 -12.70
N ASN A 148 -10.17 -40.82 -13.23
CA ASN A 148 -9.77 -42.11 -12.71
C ASN A 148 -8.77 -42.84 -13.63
N ASN A 149 -8.81 -42.62 -14.94
CA ASN A 149 -7.92 -43.23 -15.92
C ASN A 149 -6.90 -42.26 -16.45
N ARG A 150 -5.67 -42.36 -16.00
CA ARG A 150 -4.54 -41.57 -16.53
C ARG A 150 -4.02 -42.03 -17.88
N ILE A 151 -4.63 -43.05 -18.49
CA ILE A 151 -4.18 -43.69 -19.72
C ILE A 151 -5.26 -43.49 -20.79
N LEU A 152 -4.88 -42.87 -21.91
CA LEU A 152 -5.71 -42.75 -23.10
C LEU A 152 -5.32 -43.85 -24.09
N ASN A 153 -6.27 -44.70 -24.42
CA ASN A 153 -6.12 -45.68 -25.51
C ASN A 153 -6.82 -45.18 -26.75
N PHE A 154 -6.09 -45.09 -27.86
CA PHE A 154 -6.63 -44.79 -29.15
C PHE A 154 -6.98 -46.05 -29.93
N ALA A 155 -8.20 -46.11 -30.45
CA ALA A 155 -8.67 -47.27 -31.24
C ALA A 155 -8.16 -47.25 -32.69
N GLY A 156 -7.42 -46.22 -33.11
CA GLY A 156 -6.93 -46.06 -34.49
C GLY A 156 -5.56 -45.38 -34.55
N SER A 157 -4.93 -45.51 -35.73
CA SER A 157 -3.57 -44.94 -35.96
C SER A 157 -3.50 -43.43 -36.14
N GLU A 158 -4.64 -42.74 -36.18
CA GLU A 158 -4.73 -41.29 -36.40
C GLU A 158 -5.10 -40.49 -35.14
N GLY A 159 -5.28 -41.14 -33.99
CA GLY A 159 -5.61 -40.50 -32.74
C GLY A 159 -4.42 -39.69 -32.22
N LYS A 160 -4.68 -38.45 -31.83
CA LYS A 160 -3.71 -37.58 -31.14
C LYS A 160 -4.30 -37.07 -29.83
N ALA A 161 -3.45 -37.04 -28.82
CA ALA A 161 -3.73 -36.37 -27.56
C ALA A 161 -2.61 -35.42 -27.23
N GLU A 162 -2.96 -34.17 -26.94
CA GLU A 162 -2.01 -33.14 -26.52
C GLU A 162 -2.59 -32.26 -25.43
N TYR A 163 -1.74 -31.81 -24.52
CA TYR A 163 -2.15 -30.82 -23.57
C TYR A 163 -2.10 -29.43 -24.20
N LEU A 164 -3.15 -28.68 -24.01
CA LEU A 164 -3.21 -27.27 -24.43
C LEU A 164 -2.29 -26.48 -23.49
N LEU A 165 -1.09 -26.16 -23.97
CA LEU A 165 -0.11 -25.37 -23.22
C LEU A 165 -0.16 -23.92 -23.67
N LYS A 166 -0.28 -23.00 -22.70
CA LYS A 166 -0.05 -21.57 -22.94
C LYS A 166 1.45 -21.30 -22.76
N ASN A 167 2.04 -20.58 -23.68
CA ASN A 167 3.43 -20.19 -23.56
C ASN A 167 3.53 -19.02 -22.56
N ILE A 168 4.02 -19.27 -21.34
CA ILE A 168 4.23 -18.25 -20.34
C ILE A 168 5.54 -17.53 -20.68
N ASN A 169 5.48 -16.21 -20.80
CA ASN A 169 6.65 -15.40 -21.12
C ASN A 169 7.45 -15.04 -19.85
N ASP A 170 8.28 -15.96 -19.38
CA ASP A 170 9.11 -15.78 -18.19
C ASP A 170 10.06 -14.56 -18.33
N SER A 171 10.46 -14.21 -19.56
CA SER A 171 11.36 -13.07 -19.78
C SER A 171 10.71 -11.72 -19.47
N ALA A 172 9.40 -11.60 -19.57
CA ALA A 172 8.69 -10.37 -19.18
C ALA A 172 8.78 -10.16 -17.67
N LEU A 173 8.58 -11.21 -16.88
CA LEU A 173 8.63 -11.18 -15.43
C LEU A 173 10.04 -10.87 -14.93
N GLU A 174 11.07 -11.43 -15.55
CA GLU A 174 12.45 -11.18 -15.24
C GLU A 174 12.87 -9.73 -15.57
N ASN A 175 12.37 -9.18 -16.68
CA ASN A 175 12.59 -7.77 -17.01
C ASN A 175 11.96 -6.80 -15.99
N TYR A 176 10.75 -7.05 -15.49
CA TYR A 176 10.15 -6.24 -14.43
C TYR A 176 10.96 -6.31 -13.14
N LYS A 177 11.39 -7.51 -12.74
CA LYS A 177 12.23 -7.71 -11.55
C LYS A 177 13.55 -6.95 -11.66
N ASN A 178 14.22 -7.04 -12.79
CA ASN A 178 15.52 -6.37 -12.99
C ASN A 178 15.38 -4.85 -12.92
N ARG A 179 14.31 -4.28 -13.48
CA ARG A 179 14.04 -2.84 -13.40
C ARG A 179 13.73 -2.37 -11.98
N LEU A 180 13.09 -3.20 -11.15
CA LEU A 180 12.84 -2.89 -9.74
C LEU A 180 14.12 -2.89 -8.89
N VAL A 181 15.18 -3.57 -9.35
CA VAL A 181 16.44 -3.66 -8.61
C VAL A 181 17.44 -2.59 -9.08
N GLU A 182 17.29 -2.08 -10.31
CA GLU A 182 18.19 -1.08 -10.91
C GLU A 182 17.79 0.38 -10.58
N ASP A 183 16.53 0.64 -10.20
CA ASP A 183 16.00 1.93 -9.77
C ASP A 183 16.05 2.08 -8.23
#